data_d0a9685fab31badafff06c34ebfad6c7
#
_entry.id   d0a9685fab31badafff06c34ebfad6c7
#
_cell.length_a   1.000
_cell.length_b   1.000
_cell.length_c   1.000
_cell.angle_alpha   90.00
_cell.angle_beta   90.00
_cell.angle_gamma   90.00
#
_symmetry.space_group_name_H-M   'P 1'
#
loop_
_entity.id
_entity.type
_entity.pdbx_description
1 polymer ?
#
loop_
_entity_poly.entity_id
_entity_poly.type
_entity_poly.pdbx_seq_one_letter_code
_entity_poly.pdbx_strand_id
1 'polypeptide(L)' 'MLYYIVESSHWPMNLEFKSEIKMEVGQCFRIKSHSNFLKNYPTRFKVLSVSDTPTFNGPIVEITDVDLTVEPF' A
#
# COMPACT_ATOMS: atom_id res chain seq x y z
N MET A 1 3.63 -13.82 -4.32
CA MET A 1 3.36 -12.39 -4.22
C MET A 1 1.95 -12.18 -3.71
N LEU A 2 1.75 -11.24 -2.80
CA LEU A 2 0.45 -10.99 -2.22
C LEU A 2 -0.12 -9.69 -2.76
N TYR A 3 -1.45 -9.60 -2.78
CA TYR A 3 -2.19 -8.43 -3.22
C TYR A 3 -2.87 -7.79 -2.02
N TYR A 4 -2.72 -6.48 -1.90
CA TYR A 4 -3.21 -5.73 -0.75
C TYR A 4 -4.18 -4.65 -1.20
N ILE A 5 -5.36 -4.64 -0.62
CA ILE A 5 -6.25 -3.50 -0.74
C ILE A 5 -5.90 -2.57 0.41
N VAL A 6 -5.61 -1.32 0.09
CA VAL A 6 -5.15 -0.36 1.08
C VAL A 6 -5.97 0.92 1.01
N GLU A 7 -6.10 1.59 2.15
CA GLU A 7 -6.61 2.95 2.18
C GLU A 7 -5.44 3.92 2.34
N SER A 8 -5.60 5.10 1.80
CA SER A 8 -4.58 6.14 1.77
C SER A 8 -4.92 7.26 2.74
N SER A 9 -3.91 7.86 3.36
CA SER A 9 -4.09 9.01 4.22
C SER A 9 -4.39 10.30 3.46
N HIS A 10 -4.22 10.30 2.12
CA HIS A 10 -4.38 11.50 1.31
C HIS A 10 -5.43 11.41 0.22
N TRP A 11 -5.82 10.20 -0.15
CA TRP A 11 -6.80 10.00 -1.23
C TRP A 11 -8.05 9.32 -0.72
N PRO A 12 -9.22 9.69 -1.24
CA PRO A 12 -10.48 9.13 -0.74
C PRO A 12 -10.80 7.74 -1.29
N MET A 13 -9.98 7.21 -2.18
CA MET A 13 -10.24 5.90 -2.78
C MET A 13 -9.25 4.86 -2.32
N ASN A 14 -9.68 3.61 -2.34
CA ASN A 14 -8.80 2.49 -2.05
C ASN A 14 -7.95 2.17 -3.27
N LEU A 15 -6.77 1.64 -3.01
CA LEU A 15 -5.81 1.25 -4.04
C LEU A 15 -5.47 -0.22 -3.88
N GLU A 16 -4.99 -0.84 -4.95
CA GLU A 16 -4.49 -2.20 -4.87
C GLU A 16 -2.99 -2.22 -5.16
N PHE A 17 -2.24 -2.79 -4.22
CA PHE A 17 -0.80 -2.99 -4.35
C PHE A 17 -0.49 -4.47 -4.37
N LYS A 18 0.58 -4.85 -5.05
CA LYS A 18 1.13 -6.19 -4.95
C LYS A 18 2.57 -6.12 -4.47
N SER A 19 2.96 -7.08 -3.62
CA SER A 19 4.29 -7.08 -3.05
C SER A 19 4.67 -8.48 -2.56
N GLU A 20 5.96 -8.75 -2.51
CA GLU A 20 6.48 -9.93 -1.84
C GLU A 20 6.65 -9.70 -0.34
N ILE A 21 6.59 -8.44 0.10
CA ILE A 21 6.67 -8.09 1.51
C ILE A 21 5.37 -8.50 2.18
N LYS A 22 5.48 -9.27 3.25
CA LYS A 22 4.31 -9.77 3.96
C LYS A 22 3.82 -8.73 4.96
N MET A 23 2.57 -8.31 4.80
CA MET A 23 1.92 -7.35 5.68
C MET A 23 0.58 -7.91 6.14
N GLU A 24 0.10 -7.44 7.28
CA GLU A 24 -1.16 -7.91 7.86
C GLU A 24 -2.24 -6.84 7.76
N VAL A 25 -3.50 -7.26 7.80
CA VAL A 25 -4.64 -6.35 7.85
C VAL A 25 -4.50 -5.41 9.05
N GLY A 26 -4.71 -4.13 8.82
CA GLY A 26 -4.57 -3.10 9.85
C GLY A 26 -3.18 -2.49 9.93
N GLN A 27 -2.20 -3.07 9.25
CA GLN A 27 -0.84 -2.55 9.29
C GLN A 27 -0.71 -1.30 8.44
N CYS A 28 -0.05 -0.29 9.00
CA CYS A 28 0.23 0.95 8.29
C CYS A 28 1.65 0.93 7.74
N PHE A 29 1.85 1.55 6.58
CA PHE A 29 3.16 1.59 5.95
C PHE A 29 3.29 2.81 5.04
N ARG A 30 4.53 3.13 4.67
CA ARG A 30 4.87 4.09 3.63
C ARG A 30 5.72 3.40 2.59
N ILE A 31 5.70 3.91 1.36
CA ILE A 31 6.53 3.38 0.29
C ILE A 31 7.86 4.12 0.32
N LYS A 32 8.94 3.37 0.46
CA LYS A 32 10.28 3.94 0.44
C LYS A 32 10.79 4.16 -0.97
N SER A 33 10.65 3.14 -1.80
CA SER A 33 10.98 3.27 -3.20
C SER A 33 9.84 4.03 -3.86
N HIS A 34 10.14 5.13 -4.54
CA HIS A 34 9.19 6.09 -4.81
C HIS A 34 9.04 6.48 -6.21
N SER A 35 7.87 6.92 -6.59
CA SER A 35 7.70 7.86 -7.67
C SER A 35 7.91 9.27 -7.12
N ASN A 36 8.25 10.23 -7.98
CA ASN A 36 8.38 11.62 -7.58
C ASN A 36 7.11 12.15 -6.94
N PHE A 37 5.99 11.63 -7.38
CA PHE A 37 4.69 11.97 -6.84
C PHE A 37 4.58 11.64 -5.34
N LEU A 38 4.95 10.40 -4.97
CA LEU A 38 4.85 9.97 -3.58
C LEU A 38 5.89 10.63 -2.69
N LYS A 39 6.99 11.08 -3.26
CA LYS A 39 8.06 11.72 -2.50
C LYS A 39 7.63 13.06 -1.93
N ASN A 40 6.80 13.79 -2.65
CA ASN A 40 6.33 15.11 -2.23
C ASN A 40 5.14 15.04 -1.28
N TYR A 41 4.52 13.87 -1.15
CA TYR A 41 3.35 13.69 -0.30
C TYR A 41 3.61 12.50 0.61
N PRO A 42 3.85 12.73 1.91
CA PRO A 42 4.16 11.64 2.85
C PRO A 42 2.91 10.81 3.13
N THR A 43 2.43 10.14 2.11
CA THR A 43 1.22 9.35 2.17
C THR A 43 1.46 8.08 2.97
N ARG A 44 0.61 7.84 3.94
CA ARG A 44 0.58 6.57 4.66
C ARG A 44 -0.55 5.72 4.11
N PHE A 45 -0.34 4.42 4.17
CA PHE A 45 -1.32 3.45 3.70
C PHE A 45 -1.63 2.49 4.83
N LYS A 46 -2.87 2.02 4.87
CA LYS A 46 -3.30 0.99 5.82
C LYS A 46 -3.84 -0.20 5.04
N VAL A 47 -3.38 -1.39 5.37
CA VAL A 47 -3.85 -2.62 4.73
C VAL A 47 -5.27 -2.91 5.19
N LEU A 48 -6.20 -3.02 4.26
CA LEU A 48 -7.59 -3.36 4.53
C LEU A 48 -7.86 -4.84 4.28
N SER A 49 -7.22 -5.42 3.28
CA SER A 49 -7.35 -6.85 3.00
C SER A 49 -6.09 -7.39 2.33
N VAL A 50 -5.89 -8.68 2.45
CA VAL A 50 -4.77 -9.41 1.87
C VAL A 50 -5.32 -10.57 1.07
N SER A 51 -4.81 -10.76 -0.15
CA SER A 51 -5.25 -11.83 -1.03
C SER A 51 -4.07 -12.38 -1.81
N ASP A 52 -4.16 -13.63 -2.24
CA ASP A 52 -3.18 -14.22 -3.14
C ASP A 52 -3.57 -14.06 -4.62
N THR A 53 -4.71 -13.44 -4.88
CA THR A 53 -5.17 -13.14 -6.24
C THR A 53 -5.60 -11.68 -6.34
N PRO A 54 -5.53 -11.06 -7.54
CA PRO A 54 -6.01 -9.70 -7.72
C PRO A 54 -7.48 -9.56 -7.39
N THR A 55 -7.84 -8.47 -6.75
CA THR A 55 -9.22 -8.19 -6.34
C THR A 55 -9.86 -7.14 -7.23
N PHE A 56 -9.13 -6.06 -7.53
CA PHE A 56 -9.65 -5.00 -8.36
C PHE A 56 -9.44 -5.32 -9.83
N ASN A 57 -10.37 -4.86 -10.65
CA ASN A 57 -10.29 -4.98 -12.09
C ASN A 57 -9.68 -3.69 -12.67
N GLY A 58 -8.55 -3.30 -12.16
CA GLY A 58 -7.90 -2.05 -12.55
C GLY A 58 -6.39 -2.11 -12.31
N PRO A 59 -5.71 -0.96 -12.33
CA PRO A 59 -4.26 -0.92 -12.14
C PRO A 59 -3.86 -1.44 -10.78
N ILE A 60 -2.80 -2.23 -10.76
CA ILE A 60 -2.18 -2.73 -9.53
C ILE A 60 -0.74 -2.25 -9.51
N VAL A 61 -0.36 -1.59 -8.43
CA VAL A 61 0.99 -1.05 -8.29
C VAL A 61 1.87 -2.05 -7.56
N GLU A 62 3.00 -2.37 -8.15
CA GLU A 62 3.99 -3.23 -7.49
C GLU A 62 4.85 -2.39 -6.57
N ILE A 63 4.98 -2.82 -5.32
CA ILE A 63 5.84 -2.16 -4.33
C ILE A 63 6.89 -3.14 -3.84
N THR A 64 8.14 -2.68 -3.79
CA THR A 64 9.29 -3.52 -3.46
C THR A 64 9.98 -3.11 -2.17
N ASP A 65 9.63 -1.95 -1.62
CA ASP A 65 10.29 -1.46 -0.41
C ASP A 65 9.32 -0.59 0.37
N VAL A 66 9.07 -0.95 1.62
CA VAL A 66 8.12 -0.24 2.47
C VAL A 66 8.73 0.06 3.83
N ASP A 67 8.24 1.12 4.45
CA ASP A 67 8.56 1.48 5.83
C ASP A 67 7.35 1.10 6.69
N LEU A 68 7.55 0.14 7.57
CA LEU A 68 6.50 -0.36 8.46
C LEU A 68 6.48 0.34 9.82
N THR A 69 7.38 1.29 10.05
CA THR A 69 7.51 1.96 11.34
C THR A 69 6.69 3.24 11.43
N VAL A 70 5.77 3.44 10.51
CA VAL A 70 4.97 4.67 10.47
C VAL A 70 3.82 4.62 11.47
N GLU A 71 3.39 5.81 11.89
CA GLU A 71 2.27 5.93 12.81
C GLU A 71 0.95 5.64 12.11
N PRO A 72 -0.03 5.05 12.83
CA PRO A 72 -1.38 4.88 12.30
C PRO A 72 -2.03 6.23 11.99
N PHE A 73 -2.97 6.20 11.07
CA PHE A 73 -3.75 7.37 10.72
C PHE A 73 -5.25 7.08 10.83
#